data_b751321959bf5a26b2484cc55120f750
#
_entry.id   b751321959bf5a26b2484cc55120f750
#
_cell.length_a   1.000
_cell.length_b   1.000
_cell.length_c   1.000
_cell.angle_alpha   90.00
_cell.angle_beta   90.00
_cell.angle_gamma   90.00
#
_symmetry.space_group_name_H-M   'P 1'
#
loop_
_entity.id
_entity.type
_entity.pdbx_description
1 polymer ?
#
loop_
_entity_poly.entity_id
_entity_poly.type
_entity_poly.pdbx_seq_one_letter_code
_entity_poly.pdbx_strand_id
1 'polypeptide(L)'
;VEALRAIERDNLWQRPIVGKDDIDLAALMQQLGNSDWVRQGHQHYLDAASGVCPFCQQPIQLDVLKGQIEDYFDQAYENQINTLKETAARYRDLAARWIQALRSLREMELQTAHSKFDAARFLNLIMALEAHVNSNLQQFAAKVRQPSTSVEVAYIDALLPDLQAFFANANAAILQNNQLCANYAQRQEECKLHIAAYLIAQAFDTMRGFEENMRRLEDAGKNIGKRIDQLNEEWKDLNDNYQKVKANMSEVAPTAAAINR
;
A
#
# COMPACT_ATOMS: atom_id res chain seq x y z
N VAL A 1 2.22 13.89 -15.15
CA VAL A 1 1.79 14.82 -14.08
C VAL A 1 2.23 16.24 -14.38
N GLU A 2 3.52 16.50 -14.66
CA GLU A 2 4.05 17.88 -14.89
C GLU A 2 3.29 18.63 -15.99
N ALA A 3 2.96 17.97 -17.09
CA ALA A 3 2.19 18.58 -18.18
C ALA A 3 0.76 18.95 -17.76
N LEU A 4 0.11 18.19 -16.87
CA LEU A 4 -1.20 18.55 -16.31
C LEU A 4 -1.09 19.75 -15.38
N ARG A 5 -0.10 19.77 -14.49
CA ARG A 5 0.20 20.91 -13.63
C ARG A 5 0.43 22.21 -14.41
N ALA A 6 1.21 22.13 -15.49
CA ALA A 6 1.50 23.27 -16.34
C ALA A 6 0.22 23.85 -16.94
N ILE A 7 -0.69 23.00 -17.41
CA ILE A 7 -1.97 23.42 -17.97
C ILE A 7 -2.89 24.01 -16.89
N GLU A 8 -2.99 23.38 -15.71
CA GLU A 8 -3.83 23.88 -14.62
C GLU A 8 -3.38 25.26 -14.08
N ARG A 9 -2.07 25.53 -14.15
CA ARG A 9 -1.47 26.78 -13.70
C ARG A 9 -1.38 27.85 -14.79
N ASP A 10 -1.79 27.54 -16.01
CA ASP A 10 -1.77 28.51 -17.10
C ASP A 10 -2.76 29.65 -16.82
N ASN A 11 -2.30 30.87 -16.98
CA ASN A 11 -3.12 32.06 -16.75
C ASN A 11 -4.23 32.21 -17.80
N LEU A 12 -4.20 31.42 -18.87
CA LEU A 12 -5.21 31.36 -19.92
C LEU A 12 -6.63 31.16 -19.37
N TRP A 13 -6.76 30.45 -18.26
CA TRP A 13 -8.04 30.17 -17.61
C TRP A 13 -8.61 31.37 -16.85
N GLN A 14 -7.75 32.22 -16.32
CA GLN A 14 -8.14 33.38 -15.53
C GLN A 14 -8.24 34.66 -16.37
N ARG A 15 -7.40 34.78 -17.42
CA ARG A 15 -7.36 35.97 -18.26
C ARG A 15 -8.61 36.04 -19.13
N PRO A 16 -9.35 37.18 -19.10
CA PRO A 16 -10.41 37.47 -20.07
C PRO A 16 -9.84 37.48 -21.51
N ILE A 17 -10.51 36.80 -22.42
CA ILE A 17 -10.21 36.82 -23.86
C ILE A 17 -11.34 37.64 -24.49
N VAL A 18 -11.02 38.85 -24.93
CA VAL A 18 -11.93 39.80 -25.58
C VAL A 18 -11.36 40.21 -26.92
N GLY A 19 -12.18 40.78 -27.75
CA GLY A 19 -11.75 41.29 -29.05
C GLY A 19 -10.88 42.53 -28.97
N LYS A 20 -10.61 43.13 -30.08
CA LYS A 20 -9.74 44.25 -30.30
C LYS A 20 -10.33 45.53 -29.71
N ASP A 21 -9.51 46.39 -29.06
CA ASP A 21 -9.96 47.57 -28.34
C ASP A 21 -10.06 48.86 -29.20
N ASP A 22 -9.46 48.91 -30.38
CA ASP A 22 -9.26 50.08 -31.20
C ASP A 22 -10.31 50.30 -32.30
N ILE A 23 -11.52 49.79 -32.10
CA ILE A 23 -12.65 49.95 -33.02
C ILE A 23 -13.87 50.58 -32.32
N ASP A 24 -14.71 51.29 -33.05
CA ASP A 24 -15.88 52.00 -32.52
C ASP A 24 -16.83 51.12 -31.71
N LEU A 25 -17.01 49.84 -32.11
CA LEU A 25 -17.88 48.88 -31.45
C LEU A 25 -17.31 48.38 -30.13
N ALA A 26 -15.96 48.42 -29.95
CA ALA A 26 -15.29 47.88 -28.77
C ALA A 26 -15.71 48.54 -27.45
N ALA A 27 -15.82 49.89 -27.44
CA ALA A 27 -16.23 50.61 -26.26
C ALA A 27 -17.64 50.22 -25.77
N LEU A 28 -18.57 50.03 -26.69
CA LEU A 28 -19.93 49.56 -26.37
C LEU A 28 -19.92 48.12 -25.82
N MET A 29 -19.17 47.23 -26.45
CA MET A 29 -19.06 45.82 -26.04
C MET A 29 -18.43 45.68 -24.67
N GLN A 30 -17.40 46.46 -24.37
CA GLN A 30 -16.77 46.49 -23.06
C GLN A 30 -17.72 47.05 -21.99
N GLN A 31 -18.41 48.16 -22.27
CA GLN A 31 -19.38 48.75 -21.36
C GLN A 31 -20.53 47.81 -21.00
N LEU A 32 -21.01 47.03 -21.97
CA LEU A 32 -22.11 46.08 -21.79
C LEU A 32 -21.63 44.72 -21.28
N GLY A 33 -20.35 44.40 -21.33
CA GLY A 33 -19.80 43.12 -20.95
C GLY A 33 -20.36 41.93 -21.77
N ASN A 34 -20.76 42.19 -23.04
CA ASN A 34 -21.55 41.28 -23.85
C ASN A 34 -20.78 40.65 -25.03
N SER A 35 -19.47 40.72 -25.04
CA SER A 35 -18.59 40.22 -26.09
C SER A 35 -18.93 38.75 -26.51
N ASP A 36 -19.11 37.89 -25.55
CA ASP A 36 -19.44 36.45 -25.83
C ASP A 36 -20.83 36.28 -26.46
N TRP A 37 -21.80 37.09 -26.05
CA TRP A 37 -23.11 37.08 -26.61
C TRP A 37 -23.11 37.58 -28.09
N VAL A 38 -22.37 38.67 -28.37
CA VAL A 38 -22.20 39.20 -29.72
C VAL A 38 -21.53 38.17 -30.64
N ARG A 39 -20.51 37.49 -30.15
CA ARG A 39 -19.85 36.41 -30.88
C ARG A 39 -20.82 35.30 -31.24
N GLN A 40 -21.61 34.82 -30.27
CA GLN A 40 -22.64 33.80 -30.51
C GLN A 40 -23.72 34.31 -31.45
N GLY A 41 -24.13 35.57 -31.32
CA GLY A 41 -25.10 36.22 -32.19
C GLY A 41 -24.61 36.32 -33.62
N HIS A 42 -23.35 36.66 -33.85
CA HIS A 42 -22.72 36.68 -35.16
C HIS A 42 -22.77 35.29 -35.81
N GLN A 43 -22.27 34.28 -35.12
CA GLN A 43 -22.18 32.92 -35.64
C GLN A 43 -23.54 32.28 -35.96
N HIS A 44 -24.58 32.56 -35.17
CA HIS A 44 -25.85 31.85 -35.28
C HIS A 44 -26.96 32.64 -36.03
N TYR A 45 -26.90 33.96 -36.02
CA TYR A 45 -27.99 34.77 -36.50
C TYR A 45 -27.60 35.72 -37.62
N LEU A 46 -26.43 36.40 -37.50
CA LEU A 46 -26.07 37.38 -38.53
C LEU A 46 -25.59 36.75 -39.83
N ASP A 47 -24.97 35.60 -39.80
CA ASP A 47 -24.51 34.89 -41.00
C ASP A 47 -25.69 34.41 -41.86
N ALA A 48 -26.83 34.10 -41.23
CA ALA A 48 -28.04 33.69 -41.92
C ALA A 48 -28.99 34.85 -42.27
N ALA A 49 -28.71 36.07 -41.85
CA ALA A 49 -29.58 37.23 -42.02
C ALA A 49 -29.49 37.80 -43.45
N SER A 50 -30.62 38.24 -44.00
CA SER A 50 -30.75 38.79 -45.34
C SER A 50 -31.21 40.26 -45.31
N GLY A 51 -30.35 41.18 -44.83
CA GLY A 51 -30.63 42.64 -44.85
C GLY A 51 -31.62 43.16 -43.78
N VAL A 52 -32.12 42.25 -42.92
CA VAL A 52 -33.02 42.58 -41.81
C VAL A 52 -32.39 42.04 -40.51
N CYS A 53 -32.43 42.83 -39.46
CA CYS A 53 -31.94 42.42 -38.15
C CYS A 53 -32.78 41.23 -37.62
N PRO A 54 -32.16 40.09 -37.26
CA PRO A 54 -32.90 38.92 -36.76
C PRO A 54 -33.54 39.18 -35.37
N PHE A 55 -33.09 40.19 -34.64
CA PHE A 55 -33.59 40.52 -33.31
C PHE A 55 -34.73 41.52 -33.32
N CYS A 56 -34.61 42.66 -34.08
CA CYS A 56 -35.62 43.71 -34.09
C CYS A 56 -36.40 43.79 -35.41
N GLN A 57 -36.03 42.97 -36.41
CA GLN A 57 -36.66 42.91 -37.73
C GLN A 57 -36.68 44.22 -38.51
N GLN A 58 -35.82 45.17 -38.14
CA GLN A 58 -35.63 46.41 -38.87
C GLN A 58 -34.57 46.24 -39.98
N PRO A 59 -34.66 46.95 -41.11
CA PRO A 59 -33.58 47.00 -42.09
C PRO A 59 -32.30 47.54 -41.43
N ILE A 60 -31.17 46.85 -41.68
CA ILE A 60 -29.85 47.24 -41.18
C ILE A 60 -28.84 47.16 -42.31
N GLN A 61 -27.77 47.95 -42.18
CA GLN A 61 -26.59 47.80 -43.03
C GLN A 61 -25.78 46.60 -42.56
N LEU A 62 -26.25 45.42 -42.92
CA LEU A 62 -25.74 44.16 -42.39
C LEU A 62 -24.26 43.97 -42.65
N ASP A 63 -23.79 44.33 -43.87
CA ASP A 63 -22.39 44.19 -44.27
C ASP A 63 -21.45 45.07 -43.42
N VAL A 64 -21.88 46.29 -43.08
CA VAL A 64 -21.13 47.19 -42.22
C VAL A 64 -21.03 46.62 -40.80
N LEU A 65 -22.18 46.14 -40.27
CA LEU A 65 -22.19 45.56 -38.91
C LEU A 65 -21.35 44.26 -38.85
N LYS A 66 -21.45 43.40 -39.85
CA LYS A 66 -20.61 42.21 -39.94
C LYS A 66 -19.14 42.55 -39.99
N GLY A 67 -18.72 43.47 -40.85
CA GLY A 67 -17.33 43.90 -40.93
C GLY A 67 -16.78 44.45 -39.61
N GLN A 68 -17.58 45.27 -38.88
CA GLN A 68 -17.19 45.76 -37.57
C GLN A 68 -17.05 44.66 -36.52
N ILE A 69 -17.89 43.64 -36.56
CA ILE A 69 -17.84 42.50 -35.66
C ILE A 69 -16.64 41.59 -36.01
N GLU A 70 -16.36 41.38 -37.30
CA GLU A 70 -15.20 40.60 -37.78
C GLU A 70 -13.89 41.31 -37.45
N ASP A 71 -13.83 42.65 -37.56
CA ASP A 71 -12.69 43.44 -37.13
C ASP A 71 -12.44 43.36 -35.62
N TYR A 72 -13.54 43.31 -34.82
CA TYR A 72 -13.45 43.12 -33.38
C TYR A 72 -12.93 41.73 -33.00
N PHE A 73 -13.42 40.66 -33.57
CA PHE A 73 -12.99 39.30 -33.41
C PHE A 73 -11.94 38.92 -34.47
N ASP A 74 -10.83 39.64 -34.46
CA ASP A 74 -9.76 39.51 -35.43
C ASP A 74 -9.01 38.15 -35.36
N GLN A 75 -8.05 37.97 -36.23
CA GLN A 75 -7.22 36.74 -36.28
C GLN A 75 -6.50 36.48 -34.95
N ALA A 76 -6.11 37.52 -34.20
CA ALA A 76 -5.43 37.38 -32.93
C ALA A 76 -6.38 36.80 -31.87
N TYR A 77 -7.63 37.27 -31.85
CA TYR A 77 -8.70 36.71 -31.01
C TYR A 77 -8.95 35.22 -31.35
N GLU A 78 -9.15 34.90 -32.64
CA GLU A 78 -9.39 33.53 -33.07
C GLU A 78 -8.22 32.59 -32.74
N ASN A 79 -7.00 33.04 -32.85
CA ASN A 79 -5.82 32.28 -32.43
C ASN A 79 -5.84 31.99 -30.92
N GLN A 80 -6.26 32.94 -30.09
CA GLN A 80 -6.41 32.72 -28.64
C GLN A 80 -7.50 31.70 -28.32
N ILE A 81 -8.65 31.75 -29.03
CA ILE A 81 -9.74 30.79 -28.89
C ILE A 81 -9.29 29.38 -29.30
N ASN A 82 -8.55 29.27 -30.39
CA ASN A 82 -8.01 27.96 -30.82
C ASN A 82 -6.99 27.40 -29.81
N THR A 83 -6.08 28.24 -29.30
CA THR A 83 -5.16 27.86 -28.24
C THR A 83 -5.90 27.37 -27.00
N LEU A 84 -6.99 28.05 -26.59
CA LEU A 84 -7.83 27.66 -25.47
C LEU A 84 -8.44 26.27 -25.70
N LYS A 85 -9.03 26.02 -26.87
CA LYS A 85 -9.63 24.73 -27.24
C LYS A 85 -8.60 23.59 -27.29
N GLU A 86 -7.44 23.86 -27.90
CA GLU A 86 -6.35 22.87 -27.99
C GLU A 86 -5.79 22.53 -26.62
N THR A 87 -5.61 23.53 -25.75
CA THR A 87 -5.11 23.32 -24.37
C THR A 87 -6.09 22.49 -23.55
N ALA A 88 -7.42 22.75 -23.67
CA ALA A 88 -8.44 21.98 -23.02
C ALA A 88 -8.47 20.52 -23.53
N ALA A 89 -8.35 20.33 -24.84
CA ALA A 89 -8.31 18.99 -25.45
C ALA A 89 -7.03 18.23 -24.99
N ARG A 90 -5.89 18.89 -24.99
CA ARG A 90 -4.62 18.31 -24.52
C ARG A 90 -4.71 17.88 -23.06
N TYR A 91 -5.32 18.69 -22.19
CA TYR A 91 -5.54 18.31 -20.78
C TYR A 91 -6.37 17.04 -20.67
N ARG A 92 -7.52 16.99 -21.35
CA ARG A 92 -8.39 15.81 -21.38
C ARG A 92 -7.64 14.55 -21.80
N ASP A 93 -6.86 14.63 -22.88
CA ASP A 93 -6.17 13.48 -23.46
C ASP A 93 -5.01 13.00 -22.57
N LEU A 94 -4.30 13.94 -21.93
CA LEU A 94 -3.24 13.61 -20.94
C LEU A 94 -3.83 12.95 -19.69
N ALA A 95 -4.91 13.52 -19.16
CA ALA A 95 -5.57 12.99 -17.98
C ALA A 95 -6.15 11.61 -18.23
N ALA A 96 -6.83 11.41 -19.38
CA ALA A 96 -7.39 10.11 -19.78
C ALA A 96 -6.32 9.02 -19.85
N ARG A 97 -5.18 9.30 -20.49
CA ARG A 97 -4.05 8.36 -20.58
C ARG A 97 -3.48 8.02 -19.21
N TRP A 98 -3.34 9.01 -18.34
CA TRP A 98 -2.81 8.78 -17.00
C TRP A 98 -3.77 7.95 -16.14
N ILE A 99 -5.06 8.29 -16.11
CA ILE A 99 -6.10 7.53 -15.40
C ILE A 99 -6.16 6.09 -15.92
N GLN A 100 -6.10 5.89 -17.23
CA GLN A 100 -6.10 4.56 -17.83
C GLN A 100 -4.88 3.74 -17.39
N ALA A 101 -3.69 4.34 -17.34
CA ALA A 101 -2.50 3.67 -16.84
C ALA A 101 -2.62 3.22 -15.37
N LEU A 102 -3.19 4.09 -14.51
CA LEU A 102 -3.45 3.75 -13.11
C LEU A 102 -4.49 2.62 -12.97
N ARG A 103 -5.54 2.63 -13.78
CA ARG A 103 -6.54 1.55 -13.82
C ARG A 103 -5.92 0.22 -14.27
N SER A 104 -5.09 0.25 -15.32
CA SER A 104 -4.39 -0.94 -15.81
C SER A 104 -3.42 -1.51 -14.77
N LEU A 105 -2.71 -0.64 -14.04
CA LEU A 105 -1.86 -1.07 -12.91
C LEU A 105 -2.70 -1.78 -11.83
N ARG A 106 -3.84 -1.22 -11.45
CA ARG A 106 -4.73 -1.85 -10.49
C ARG A 106 -5.20 -3.24 -10.94
N GLU A 107 -5.59 -3.39 -12.20
CA GLU A 107 -6.02 -4.68 -12.74
C GLU A 107 -4.89 -5.72 -12.73
N MET A 108 -3.66 -5.34 -13.10
CA MET A 108 -2.49 -6.23 -12.99
C MET A 108 -2.25 -6.70 -11.55
N GLU A 109 -2.35 -5.79 -10.58
CA GLU A 109 -2.16 -6.12 -9.17
C GLU A 109 -3.27 -7.02 -8.60
N LEU A 110 -4.51 -6.87 -9.06
CA LEU A 110 -5.62 -7.76 -8.68
C LEU A 110 -5.41 -9.20 -9.18
N GLN A 111 -4.71 -9.40 -10.29
CA GLN A 111 -4.39 -10.70 -10.85
C GLN A 111 -3.13 -11.32 -10.21
N THR A 112 -2.34 -10.54 -9.48
CA THR A 112 -1.09 -11.00 -8.86
C THR A 112 -1.38 -11.76 -7.56
N ALA A 113 -0.99 -13.02 -7.51
CA ALA A 113 -1.12 -13.84 -6.30
C ALA A 113 -0.30 -13.22 -5.15
N HIS A 114 -0.92 -13.10 -3.98
CA HIS A 114 -0.29 -12.56 -2.78
C HIS A 114 0.21 -11.11 -2.90
N SER A 115 -0.40 -10.31 -3.79
CA SER A 115 -0.11 -8.87 -3.89
C SER A 115 -0.22 -8.18 -2.53
N LYS A 116 0.72 -7.28 -2.24
CA LYS A 116 0.71 -6.40 -1.06
C LYS A 116 0.08 -5.04 -1.35
N PHE A 117 -0.53 -4.91 -2.52
CA PHE A 117 -1.12 -3.69 -3.03
C PHE A 117 -2.57 -3.55 -2.54
N ASP A 118 -2.90 -2.46 -1.86
CA ASP A 118 -4.28 -2.16 -1.44
C ASP A 118 -5.08 -1.62 -2.62
N ALA A 119 -5.66 -2.54 -3.40
CA ALA A 119 -6.41 -2.24 -4.61
C ALA A 119 -7.70 -1.43 -4.34
N ALA A 120 -8.29 -1.54 -3.14
CA ALA A 120 -9.49 -0.79 -2.76
C ALA A 120 -9.13 0.68 -2.47
N ARG A 121 -8.10 0.91 -1.65
CA ARG A 121 -7.59 2.26 -1.39
C ARG A 121 -7.11 2.94 -2.67
N PHE A 122 -6.41 2.20 -3.54
CA PHE A 122 -5.95 2.73 -4.82
C PHE A 122 -7.10 3.14 -5.75
N LEU A 123 -8.20 2.37 -5.78
CA LEU A 123 -9.40 2.74 -6.52
C LEU A 123 -9.96 4.08 -6.05
N ASN A 124 -10.03 4.32 -4.74
CA ASN A 124 -10.50 5.59 -4.18
C ASN A 124 -9.64 6.77 -4.63
N LEU A 125 -8.31 6.60 -4.69
CA LEU A 125 -7.41 7.62 -5.21
C LEU A 125 -7.62 7.89 -6.71
N ILE A 126 -7.87 6.85 -7.51
CA ILE A 126 -8.21 7.00 -8.94
C ILE A 126 -9.54 7.76 -9.08
N MET A 127 -10.56 7.42 -8.30
CA MET A 127 -11.86 8.10 -8.34
C MET A 127 -11.75 9.59 -7.93
N ALA A 128 -10.94 9.92 -6.93
CA ALA A 128 -10.67 11.29 -6.55
C ALA A 128 -9.99 12.07 -7.68
N LEU A 129 -9.01 11.46 -8.36
CA LEU A 129 -8.36 12.04 -9.53
C LEU A 129 -9.35 12.26 -10.69
N GLU A 130 -10.23 11.30 -10.97
CA GLU A 130 -11.26 11.43 -11.99
C GLU A 130 -12.25 12.56 -11.70
N ALA A 131 -12.67 12.69 -10.44
CA ALA A 131 -13.54 13.77 -10.01
C ALA A 131 -12.87 15.16 -10.20
N HIS A 132 -11.58 15.27 -9.83
CA HIS A 132 -10.78 16.46 -10.03
C HIS A 132 -10.67 16.84 -11.52
N VAL A 133 -10.30 15.88 -12.37
CA VAL A 133 -10.19 16.09 -13.82
C VAL A 133 -11.53 16.52 -14.42
N ASN A 134 -12.60 15.84 -14.06
CA ASN A 134 -13.96 16.18 -14.56
C ASN A 134 -14.40 17.58 -14.14
N SER A 135 -14.09 17.99 -12.90
CA SER A 135 -14.36 19.37 -12.44
C SER A 135 -13.61 20.39 -13.29
N ASN A 136 -12.31 20.20 -13.54
CA ASN A 136 -11.52 21.10 -14.36
C ASN A 136 -12.00 21.12 -15.82
N LEU A 137 -12.37 19.97 -16.40
CA LEU A 137 -12.93 19.90 -17.76
C LEU A 137 -14.24 20.70 -17.88
N GLN A 138 -15.08 20.71 -16.84
CA GLN A 138 -16.28 21.54 -16.81
C GLN A 138 -15.93 23.04 -16.82
N GLN A 139 -14.91 23.45 -16.04
CA GLN A 139 -14.43 24.84 -16.03
C GLN A 139 -13.83 25.23 -17.39
N PHE A 140 -13.04 24.36 -18.01
CA PHE A 140 -12.49 24.59 -19.34
C PHE A 140 -13.59 24.72 -20.42
N ALA A 141 -14.61 23.85 -20.36
CA ALA A 141 -15.75 23.95 -21.25
C ALA A 141 -16.54 25.27 -21.03
N ALA A 142 -16.68 25.73 -19.78
CA ALA A 142 -17.28 27.03 -19.48
C ALA A 142 -16.47 28.18 -20.07
N LYS A 143 -15.13 28.16 -19.90
CA LYS A 143 -14.22 29.15 -20.46
C LYS A 143 -14.27 29.19 -22.00
N VAL A 144 -14.31 28.04 -22.66
CA VAL A 144 -14.45 27.96 -24.13
C VAL A 144 -15.79 28.57 -24.61
N ARG A 145 -16.87 28.37 -23.86
CA ARG A 145 -18.18 28.97 -24.18
C ARG A 145 -18.20 30.48 -23.94
N GLN A 146 -17.59 30.93 -22.86
CA GLN A 146 -17.55 32.33 -22.42
C GLN A 146 -16.09 32.77 -22.19
N PRO A 147 -15.33 33.02 -23.26
CA PRO A 147 -13.92 33.38 -23.19
C PRO A 147 -13.63 34.67 -22.42
N SER A 148 -14.57 35.59 -22.35
CA SER A 148 -14.41 36.84 -21.60
C SER A 148 -14.44 36.65 -20.07
N THR A 149 -14.95 35.52 -19.55
CA THR A 149 -15.02 35.24 -18.12
C THR A 149 -13.77 34.54 -17.62
N SER A 150 -13.40 34.74 -16.36
CA SER A 150 -12.40 33.92 -15.69
C SER A 150 -13.03 32.66 -15.11
N VAL A 151 -12.26 31.57 -15.05
CA VAL A 151 -12.69 30.33 -14.40
C VAL A 151 -11.66 29.91 -13.36
N GLU A 152 -12.14 29.29 -12.29
CA GLU A 152 -11.28 28.73 -11.25
C GLU A 152 -10.90 27.28 -11.59
N VAL A 153 -9.60 27.01 -11.58
CA VAL A 153 -9.04 25.69 -11.87
C VAL A 153 -8.46 25.13 -10.58
N ALA A 154 -8.88 23.93 -10.23
CA ALA A 154 -8.29 23.22 -9.10
C ALA A 154 -6.93 22.65 -9.49
N TYR A 155 -5.98 22.63 -8.54
CA TYR A 155 -4.64 22.12 -8.80
C TYR A 155 -4.49 20.67 -8.34
N ILE A 156 -3.98 19.83 -9.21
CA ILE A 156 -3.72 18.41 -8.95
C ILE A 156 -2.75 18.18 -7.78
N ASP A 157 -1.97 19.19 -7.44
CA ASP A 157 -1.03 19.19 -6.32
C ASP A 157 -1.67 18.75 -4.99
N ALA A 158 -2.95 19.01 -4.80
CA ALA A 158 -3.69 18.60 -3.60
C ALA A 158 -3.84 17.08 -3.47
N LEU A 159 -3.81 16.33 -4.58
CA LEU A 159 -4.00 14.87 -4.61
C LEU A 159 -2.67 14.09 -4.66
N LEU A 160 -1.59 14.75 -5.07
CA LEU A 160 -0.31 14.07 -5.28
C LEU A 160 0.33 13.50 -4.01
N PRO A 161 0.29 14.16 -2.83
CA PRO A 161 0.85 13.62 -1.61
C PRO A 161 0.26 12.26 -1.24
N ASP A 162 -1.05 12.09 -1.38
CA ASP A 162 -1.74 10.83 -1.06
C ASP A 162 -1.33 9.71 -2.02
N LEU A 163 -1.22 10.01 -3.32
CA LEU A 163 -0.73 9.07 -4.33
C LEU A 163 0.74 8.69 -4.07
N GLN A 164 1.59 9.67 -3.73
CA GLN A 164 3.00 9.42 -3.41
C GLN A 164 3.14 8.55 -2.15
N ALA A 165 2.39 8.85 -1.10
CA ALA A 165 2.38 8.06 0.12
C ALA A 165 1.88 6.63 -0.13
N PHE A 166 0.86 6.48 -0.97
CA PHE A 166 0.37 5.16 -1.36
C PHE A 166 1.46 4.32 -2.03
N PHE A 167 2.12 4.86 -3.06
CA PHE A 167 3.19 4.14 -3.76
C PHE A 167 4.42 3.89 -2.89
N ALA A 168 4.78 4.83 -2.01
CA ALA A 168 5.88 4.63 -1.06
C ALA A 168 5.61 3.44 -0.12
N ASN A 169 4.39 3.34 0.41
CA ASN A 169 3.98 2.23 1.27
C ASN A 169 3.95 0.89 0.52
N ALA A 170 3.41 0.87 -0.71
CA ALA A 170 3.38 -0.32 -1.56
C ALA A 170 4.80 -0.80 -1.89
N ASN A 171 5.68 0.12 -2.29
CA ASN A 171 7.08 -0.20 -2.58
C ASN A 171 7.83 -0.73 -1.35
N ALA A 172 7.60 -0.16 -0.16
CA ALA A 172 8.20 -0.65 1.07
C ALA A 172 7.75 -2.11 1.38
N ALA A 173 6.47 -2.42 1.22
CA ALA A 173 5.94 -3.77 1.42
C ALA A 173 6.51 -4.77 0.40
N ILE A 174 6.65 -4.37 -0.87
CA ILE A 174 7.26 -5.19 -1.93
C ILE A 174 8.74 -5.45 -1.61
N LEU A 175 9.49 -4.42 -1.21
CA LEU A 175 10.90 -4.53 -0.86
C LEU A 175 11.11 -5.50 0.31
N GLN A 176 10.29 -5.38 1.36
CA GLN A 176 10.30 -6.30 2.48
C GLN A 176 10.05 -7.76 2.05
N ASN A 177 9.06 -7.97 1.20
CA ASN A 177 8.76 -9.30 0.66
C ASN A 177 9.92 -9.86 -0.16
N ASN A 178 10.54 -9.04 -1.01
CA ASN A 178 11.70 -9.44 -1.81
C ASN A 178 12.90 -9.82 -0.94
N GLN A 179 13.14 -9.10 0.17
CA GLN A 179 14.18 -9.45 1.15
C GLN A 179 13.88 -10.79 1.84
N LEU A 180 12.61 -11.06 2.19
CA LEU A 180 12.21 -12.35 2.74
C LEU A 180 12.46 -13.49 1.74
N CYS A 181 12.11 -13.29 0.48
CA CYS A 181 12.36 -14.28 -0.59
C CYS A 181 13.85 -14.53 -0.82
N ALA A 182 14.66 -13.47 -0.85
CA ALA A 182 16.10 -13.57 -1.03
C ALA A 182 16.79 -14.34 0.12
N ASN A 183 16.27 -14.21 1.34
CA ASN A 183 16.82 -14.86 2.54
C ASN A 183 16.08 -16.15 2.91
N TYR A 184 15.24 -16.70 2.01
CA TYR A 184 14.37 -17.85 2.33
C TYR A 184 15.15 -19.05 2.83
N ALA A 185 16.24 -19.44 2.15
CA ALA A 185 17.05 -20.60 2.52
C ALA A 185 17.66 -20.45 3.93
N GLN A 186 18.19 -19.27 4.25
CA GLN A 186 18.72 -19.00 5.59
C GLN A 186 17.64 -19.10 6.66
N ARG A 187 16.48 -18.49 6.43
CA ARG A 187 15.35 -18.55 7.36
C ARG A 187 14.76 -19.94 7.52
N GLN A 188 14.83 -20.77 6.48
CA GLN A 188 14.44 -22.16 6.57
C GLN A 188 15.37 -22.93 7.54
N GLU A 189 16.68 -22.73 7.46
CA GLU A 189 17.63 -23.36 8.38
C GLU A 189 17.45 -22.84 9.82
N GLU A 190 17.29 -21.53 10.02
CA GLU A 190 16.97 -20.95 11.33
C GLU A 190 15.70 -21.57 11.93
N CYS A 191 14.66 -21.74 11.13
CA CYS A 191 13.41 -22.38 11.56
C CYS A 191 13.62 -23.86 11.97
N LYS A 192 14.41 -24.62 11.20
CA LYS A 192 14.76 -26.00 11.56
C LYS A 192 15.49 -26.07 12.90
N LEU A 193 16.46 -25.17 13.13
CA LEU A 193 17.18 -25.09 14.39
C LEU A 193 16.25 -24.74 15.56
N HIS A 194 15.32 -23.82 15.38
CA HIS A 194 14.34 -23.44 16.40
C HIS A 194 13.40 -24.62 16.73
N ILE A 195 12.94 -25.37 15.73
CA ILE A 195 12.12 -26.56 15.93
C ILE A 195 12.91 -27.63 16.70
N ALA A 196 14.16 -27.88 16.30
CA ALA A 196 15.02 -28.83 17.00
C ALA A 196 15.25 -28.41 18.47
N ALA A 197 15.58 -27.15 18.73
CA ALA A 197 15.74 -26.61 20.08
C ALA A 197 14.45 -26.73 20.93
N TYR A 198 13.30 -26.47 20.34
CA TYR A 198 12.00 -26.64 21.00
C TYR A 198 11.75 -28.11 21.39
N LEU A 199 11.98 -29.06 20.49
CA LEU A 199 11.82 -30.48 20.75
C LEU A 199 12.79 -30.99 21.85
N ILE A 200 14.06 -30.51 21.79
CA ILE A 200 15.04 -30.81 22.85
C ILE A 200 14.57 -30.25 24.19
N ALA A 201 14.09 -29.00 24.22
CA ALA A 201 13.59 -28.40 25.46
C ALA A 201 12.41 -29.18 26.05
N GLN A 202 11.48 -29.66 25.22
CA GLN A 202 10.38 -30.50 25.69
C GLN A 202 10.86 -31.86 26.25
N ALA A 203 11.89 -32.45 25.61
CA ALA A 203 12.46 -33.73 26.06
C ALA A 203 13.35 -33.56 27.31
N PHE A 204 13.86 -32.36 27.59
CA PHE A 204 14.87 -32.09 28.62
C PHE A 204 14.42 -32.50 30.03
N ASP A 205 13.20 -32.17 30.42
CA ASP A 205 12.66 -32.53 31.72
C ASP A 205 12.52 -34.05 31.92
N THR A 206 12.13 -34.73 30.83
CA THR A 206 12.04 -36.19 30.83
C THR A 206 13.44 -36.82 30.96
N MET A 207 14.44 -36.33 30.23
CA MET A 207 15.81 -36.78 30.28
C MET A 207 16.40 -36.57 31.70
N ARG A 208 16.18 -35.41 32.28
CA ARG A 208 16.61 -35.10 33.65
C ARG A 208 15.99 -36.06 34.69
N GLY A 209 14.71 -36.37 34.51
CA GLY A 209 14.03 -37.38 35.34
C GLY A 209 14.65 -38.77 35.22
N PHE A 210 15.09 -39.20 34.05
CA PHE A 210 15.82 -40.45 33.86
C PHE A 210 17.20 -40.43 34.53
N GLU A 211 17.97 -39.35 34.40
CA GLU A 211 19.27 -39.20 35.06
C GLU A 211 19.16 -39.25 36.58
N GLU A 212 18.15 -38.59 37.17
CA GLU A 212 17.91 -38.64 38.61
C GLU A 212 17.53 -40.05 39.08
N ASN A 213 16.70 -40.77 38.29
CA ASN A 213 16.35 -42.14 38.60
C ASN A 213 17.57 -43.06 38.48
N MET A 214 18.41 -42.90 37.46
CA MET A 214 19.68 -43.65 37.32
C MET A 214 20.58 -43.48 38.53
N ARG A 215 20.80 -42.21 38.98
CA ARG A 215 21.58 -41.92 40.21
C ARG A 215 20.98 -42.61 41.44
N ARG A 216 19.64 -42.57 41.62
CA ARG A 216 18.99 -43.24 42.74
C ARG A 216 19.19 -44.73 42.72
N LEU A 217 19.10 -45.35 41.53
CA LEU A 217 19.38 -46.80 41.37
C LEU A 217 20.83 -47.15 41.65
N GLU A 218 21.79 -46.35 41.17
CA GLU A 218 23.23 -46.55 41.48
C GLU A 218 23.52 -46.46 42.99
N ASP A 219 22.96 -45.44 43.64
CA ASP A 219 23.14 -45.25 45.09
C ASP A 219 22.45 -46.34 45.91
N ALA A 220 21.25 -46.78 45.46
CA ALA A 220 20.59 -47.96 46.07
C ALA A 220 21.43 -49.21 45.84
N GLY A 221 22.01 -49.42 44.68
CA GLY A 221 22.91 -50.54 44.39
C GLY A 221 24.16 -50.55 45.29
N LYS A 222 24.79 -49.37 45.46
CA LYS A 222 25.93 -49.21 46.39
C LYS A 222 25.56 -49.55 47.83
N ASN A 223 24.38 -49.05 48.27
CA ASN A 223 23.91 -49.32 49.64
C ASN A 223 23.57 -50.83 49.88
N ILE A 224 22.96 -51.45 48.85
CA ILE A 224 22.72 -52.91 48.90
C ILE A 224 24.05 -53.65 48.93
N GLY A 225 25.03 -53.29 48.12
CA GLY A 225 26.39 -53.87 48.14
C GLY A 225 27.02 -53.81 49.54
N LYS A 226 27.02 -52.62 50.18
CA LYS A 226 27.53 -52.46 51.54
C LYS A 226 26.79 -53.34 52.54
N ARG A 227 25.47 -53.46 52.40
CA ARG A 227 24.67 -54.33 53.31
C ARG A 227 25.00 -55.82 53.10
N ILE A 228 25.21 -56.24 51.87
CA ILE A 228 25.64 -57.58 51.54
C ILE A 228 27.02 -57.88 52.19
N ASP A 229 27.94 -56.94 52.08
CA ASP A 229 29.28 -57.10 52.69
C ASP A 229 29.16 -57.21 54.22
N GLN A 230 28.39 -56.36 54.87
CA GLN A 230 28.12 -56.44 56.30
C GLN A 230 27.50 -57.76 56.71
N LEU A 231 26.48 -58.22 55.96
CA LEU A 231 25.83 -59.52 56.23
C LEU A 231 26.80 -60.70 56.06
N ASN A 232 27.70 -60.63 55.06
CA ASN A 232 28.71 -61.64 54.87
C ASN A 232 29.72 -61.67 56.04
N GLU A 233 30.13 -60.52 56.60
CA GLU A 233 30.94 -60.45 57.80
C GLU A 233 30.22 -61.03 59.02
N GLU A 234 28.96 -60.59 59.26
CA GLU A 234 28.11 -61.10 60.35
C GLU A 234 27.97 -62.63 60.22
N TRP A 235 27.75 -63.12 59.00
CA TRP A 235 27.58 -64.57 58.76
C TRP A 235 28.90 -65.31 59.05
N LYS A 236 30.02 -64.75 58.66
CA LYS A 236 31.33 -65.32 58.91
C LYS A 236 31.58 -65.44 60.42
N ASP A 237 31.36 -64.35 61.16
CA ASP A 237 31.47 -64.33 62.63
C ASP A 237 30.50 -65.35 63.30
N LEU A 238 29.30 -65.44 62.88
CA LEU A 238 28.32 -66.41 63.37
C LEU A 238 28.74 -67.86 63.04
N ASN A 239 29.29 -68.10 61.86
CA ASN A 239 29.78 -69.43 61.47
C ASN A 239 30.95 -69.82 62.30
N ASP A 240 31.88 -68.89 62.50
CA ASP A 240 33.09 -69.15 63.30
C ASP A 240 32.69 -69.43 64.77
N ASN A 241 31.72 -68.69 65.32
CA ASN A 241 31.19 -68.96 66.66
C ASN A 241 30.44 -70.35 66.71
N TYR A 242 29.64 -70.65 65.70
CA TYR A 242 28.99 -71.97 65.55
C TYR A 242 30.04 -73.12 65.57
N GLN A 243 31.06 -72.98 64.79
CA GLN A 243 32.16 -74.02 64.76
C GLN A 243 32.89 -74.16 66.10
N LYS A 244 33.12 -73.01 66.81
CA LYS A 244 33.66 -73.06 68.17
C LYS A 244 32.75 -73.79 69.16
N VAL A 245 31.45 -73.46 69.13
CA VAL A 245 30.48 -74.13 70.01
C VAL A 245 30.40 -75.64 69.69
N LYS A 246 30.37 -75.96 68.39
CA LYS A 246 30.34 -77.35 67.91
C LYS A 246 31.59 -78.17 68.37
N ALA A 247 32.76 -77.56 68.30
CA ALA A 247 33.99 -78.17 68.78
C ALA A 247 33.91 -78.39 70.28
N ASN A 248 33.47 -77.41 71.07
CA ASN A 248 33.29 -77.52 72.48
C ASN A 248 32.32 -78.63 72.88
N MET A 249 31.22 -78.78 72.13
CA MET A 249 30.24 -79.86 72.36
C MET A 249 30.83 -81.24 72.04
N SER A 250 31.71 -81.31 71.06
CA SER A 250 32.39 -82.61 70.72
C SER A 250 33.44 -82.99 71.78
N GLU A 251 34.02 -82.01 72.47
CA GLU A 251 34.93 -82.24 73.61
C GLU A 251 34.18 -82.67 74.91
N VAL A 252 32.94 -82.16 75.08
CA VAL A 252 32.15 -82.50 76.24
C VAL A 252 31.48 -83.90 76.10
N ALA A 253 31.19 -84.32 74.92
CA ALA A 253 30.49 -85.62 74.63
C ALA A 253 31.31 -86.84 75.18
N PRO A 254 32.64 -86.90 75.10
CA PRO A 254 33.41 -88.01 75.71
C PRO A 254 33.38 -88.05 77.24
N THR A 255 33.36 -86.81 77.85
CA THR A 255 33.31 -86.64 79.32
C THR A 255 32.01 -87.09 79.93
N ALA A 256 30.88 -86.87 79.22
CA ALA A 256 29.58 -87.39 79.63
C ALA A 256 29.44 -88.89 79.54
N ALA A 257 30.10 -89.52 78.52
CA ALA A 257 30.19 -90.97 78.38
C ALA A 257 31.08 -91.63 79.41
N ALA A 258 32.01 -90.88 79.99
CA ALA A 258 32.95 -91.36 81.08
C ALA A 258 32.28 -91.28 82.49
N ILE A 259 31.24 -90.46 82.65
CA ILE A 259 30.48 -90.31 83.97
C ILE A 259 29.45 -91.46 84.15
N ASN A 260 29.00 -92.14 83.13
CA ASN A 260 28.04 -93.24 83.14
C ASN A 260 28.66 -94.62 83.16
N ARG A 261 29.88 -94.79 83.67
CA ARG A 261 30.53 -96.05 84.03
C ARG A 261 30.69 -96.18 85.52
#